data_8e85b36b7ffec70016798a195340bc55
#
_entry.id   8e85b36b7ffec70016798a195340bc55
#
_cell.length_a   1.000
_cell.length_b   1.000
_cell.length_c   1.000
_cell.angle_alpha   90.00
_cell.angle_beta   90.00
_cell.angle_gamma   90.00
#
_symmetry.space_group_name_H-M   'P 1'
#
loop_
_entity.id
_entity.type
_entity.pdbx_description
1 polymer ?
#
loop_
_entity_poly.entity_id
_entity_poly.type
_entity_poly.pdbx_seq_one_letter_code
_entity_poly.pdbx_strand_id
1 'polypeptide(L)'
;WAGLMQFMQQQGLEYMIGCGSMCMKDGGHTAASIFKRLQEQSYAPAEYRVFPKNPLPIAALQQDLDVDYPALIKGYVRAGAYICGEPHWDTDFNSADVLVMMPVSRINARYARHFLK
;
A
#
# COMPACT_ATOMS: atom_id res chain seq x y z
N TRP A 1 11.83 -5.41 10.68
CA TRP A 1 10.75 -4.48 11.06
C TRP A 1 10.97 -3.90 12.46
N ALA A 2 11.22 -4.72 13.47
CA ALA A 2 11.37 -4.23 14.84
C ALA A 2 12.54 -3.24 15.00
N GLY A 3 13.69 -3.54 14.40
CA GLY A 3 14.84 -2.65 14.43
C GLY A 3 14.59 -1.33 13.72
N LEU A 4 13.89 -1.37 12.57
CA LEU A 4 13.52 -0.17 11.84
C LEU A 4 12.54 0.69 12.63
N MET A 5 11.55 0.07 13.27
CA MET A 5 10.59 0.78 14.12
C MET A 5 11.27 1.48 15.28
N GLN A 6 12.21 0.79 15.96
CA GLN A 6 12.97 1.39 17.06
C GLN A 6 13.78 2.59 16.58
N PHE A 7 14.43 2.47 15.43
CA PHE A 7 15.17 3.57 14.83
C PHE A 7 14.25 4.76 14.55
N MET A 8 13.09 4.53 13.95
CA MET A 8 12.13 5.60 13.65
C MET A 8 11.64 6.29 14.92
N GLN A 9 11.34 5.53 15.97
CA GLN A 9 10.95 6.10 17.25
C GLN A 9 12.05 6.97 17.86
N GLN A 10 13.29 6.50 17.83
CA GLN A 10 14.44 7.23 18.35
C GLN A 10 14.68 8.53 17.60
N GLN A 11 14.41 8.55 16.29
CA GLN A 11 14.59 9.74 15.46
C GLN A 11 13.36 10.66 15.44
N GLY A 12 12.29 10.30 16.14
CA GLY A 12 11.07 11.10 16.17
C GLY A 12 10.30 11.09 14.85
N LEU A 13 10.50 10.08 14.02
CA LEU A 13 9.78 9.94 12.74
C LEU A 13 8.36 9.49 12.98
N GLU A 14 7.42 10.09 12.26
CA GLU A 14 5.99 9.80 12.41
C GLU A 14 5.46 8.78 11.40
N TYR A 15 6.08 8.68 10.21
CA TYR A 15 5.59 7.87 9.10
C TYR A 15 6.72 7.12 8.43
N MET A 16 6.38 5.92 7.96
CA MET A 16 7.24 5.15 7.06
C MET A 16 6.53 5.02 5.73
N ILE A 17 7.25 5.28 4.63
CA ILE A 17 6.71 5.25 3.27
C ILE A 17 7.37 4.13 2.50
N GLY A 18 6.57 3.37 1.76
CA GLY A 18 7.04 2.31 0.88
C GLY A 18 6.19 2.18 -0.36
N CYS A 19 6.51 1.23 -1.19
CA CYS A 19 5.75 0.90 -2.39
C CYS A 19 5.30 -0.55 -2.37
N GLY A 20 4.11 -0.78 -2.91
CA GLY A 20 3.64 -2.13 -3.23
C GLY A 20 3.42 -2.24 -4.72
N SER A 21 3.89 -3.31 -5.35
CA SER A 21 3.76 -3.53 -6.78
C SER A 21 2.81 -4.69 -7.07
N MET A 22 2.00 -4.50 -8.11
CA MET A 22 1.05 -5.49 -8.57
C MET A 22 1.33 -5.85 -10.03
N CYS A 23 1.18 -7.12 -10.38
CA CYS A 23 1.45 -7.61 -11.72
C CYS A 23 0.40 -7.12 -12.72
N MET A 24 0.84 -6.78 -13.93
CA MET A 24 -0.01 -6.30 -15.01
C MET A 24 -0.20 -7.33 -16.13
N LYS A 25 0.11 -8.59 -15.89
CA LYS A 25 0.07 -9.64 -16.92
C LYS A 25 -1.31 -9.82 -17.56
N ASP A 26 -2.37 -9.57 -16.82
CA ASP A 26 -3.75 -9.70 -17.30
C ASP A 26 -4.31 -8.38 -17.87
N GLY A 27 -3.46 -7.39 -18.10
CA GLY A 27 -3.87 -6.08 -18.59
C GLY A 27 -4.29 -5.11 -17.52
N GLY A 28 -4.21 -5.48 -16.24
CA GLY A 28 -4.50 -4.60 -15.12
C GLY A 28 -5.78 -4.92 -14.36
N HIS A 29 -6.53 -5.93 -14.76
CA HIS A 29 -7.80 -6.26 -14.10
C HIS A 29 -7.58 -6.73 -12.65
N THR A 30 -6.58 -7.58 -12.41
CA THR A 30 -6.19 -7.98 -11.05
C THR A 30 -5.76 -6.78 -10.21
N ALA A 31 -4.90 -5.93 -10.76
CA ALA A 31 -4.42 -4.73 -10.06
C ALA A 31 -5.57 -3.78 -9.72
N ALA A 32 -6.48 -3.54 -10.65
CA ALA A 32 -7.64 -2.69 -10.42
C ALA A 32 -8.55 -3.25 -9.33
N SER A 33 -8.75 -4.58 -9.32
CA SER A 33 -9.59 -5.25 -8.32
C SER A 33 -8.97 -5.18 -6.93
N ILE A 34 -7.67 -5.36 -6.82
CA ILE A 34 -6.92 -5.21 -5.56
C ILE A 34 -7.02 -3.77 -5.06
N PHE A 35 -6.77 -2.80 -5.95
CA PHE A 35 -6.83 -1.39 -5.57
C PHE A 35 -8.22 -0.99 -5.05
N LYS A 36 -9.28 -1.48 -5.68
CA LYS A 36 -10.64 -1.17 -5.23
C LYS A 36 -10.88 -1.62 -3.79
N ARG A 37 -10.43 -2.81 -3.44
CA ARG A 37 -10.53 -3.29 -2.05
C ARG A 37 -9.66 -2.49 -1.10
N LEU A 38 -8.45 -2.12 -1.51
CA LEU A 38 -7.57 -1.27 -0.70
C LEU A 38 -8.20 0.11 -0.48
N GLN A 39 -8.83 0.67 -1.50
CA GLN A 39 -9.52 1.95 -1.41
C GLN A 39 -10.65 1.91 -0.38
N GLU A 40 -11.39 0.82 -0.32
CA GLU A 40 -12.50 0.66 0.61
C GLU A 40 -12.04 0.45 2.05
N GLN A 41 -10.89 -0.22 2.26
CA GLN A 41 -10.44 -0.67 3.56
C GLN A 41 -9.34 0.17 4.17
N SER A 42 -8.46 0.75 3.35
CA SER A 42 -7.19 1.29 3.81
C SER A 42 -6.76 2.55 3.07
N TYR A 43 -7.70 3.30 2.50
CA TYR A 43 -7.36 4.52 1.77
C TYR A 43 -6.93 5.62 2.73
N ALA A 44 -5.86 6.34 2.35
CA ALA A 44 -5.33 7.42 3.17
C ALA A 44 -6.30 8.61 3.19
N PRO A 45 -6.31 9.40 4.27
CA PRO A 45 -7.00 10.69 4.28
C PRO A 45 -6.56 11.56 3.09
N ALA A 46 -7.46 12.43 2.63
CA ALA A 46 -7.23 13.22 1.41
C ALA A 46 -5.92 14.01 1.44
N GLU A 47 -5.52 14.50 2.60
CA GLU A 47 -4.31 15.30 2.80
C GLU A 47 -3.01 14.52 2.56
N TYR A 48 -3.07 13.18 2.62
CA TYR A 48 -1.89 12.31 2.41
C TYR A 48 -1.91 11.63 1.05
N ARG A 49 -2.90 11.91 0.22
CA ARG A 49 -2.99 11.27 -1.10
C ARG A 49 -2.06 11.91 -2.11
N VAL A 50 -1.49 11.06 -2.96
CA VAL A 50 -0.64 11.48 -4.07
C VAL A 50 -1.32 11.11 -5.38
N PHE A 51 -0.88 11.77 -6.46
CA PHE A 51 -1.46 11.55 -7.79
C PHE A 51 -0.35 11.07 -8.72
N PRO A 52 -0.45 9.83 -9.25
CA PRO A 52 0.59 9.30 -10.12
C PRO A 52 0.61 10.04 -11.47
N LYS A 53 1.79 10.11 -12.07
CA LYS A 53 1.94 10.73 -13.39
C LYS A 53 1.30 9.89 -14.48
N ASN A 54 1.30 8.58 -14.34
CA ASN A 54 0.69 7.67 -15.29
C ASN A 54 -0.26 6.73 -14.53
N PRO A 55 -1.47 7.20 -14.19
CA PRO A 55 -2.40 6.39 -13.40
C PRO A 55 -2.90 5.19 -14.18
N LEU A 56 -3.09 4.08 -13.46
CA LEU A 56 -3.77 2.92 -14.02
C LEU A 56 -5.23 3.31 -14.34
N PRO A 57 -5.74 3.01 -15.56
CA PRO A 57 -7.12 3.40 -15.93
C PRO A 57 -8.17 2.51 -15.26
N ILE A 58 -8.35 2.67 -13.96
CA ILE A 58 -9.21 1.82 -13.11
C ILE A 58 -10.62 1.73 -13.68
N ALA A 59 -11.19 2.85 -14.11
CA ALA A 59 -12.57 2.88 -14.60
C ALA A 59 -12.78 2.05 -15.87
N ALA A 60 -11.73 1.78 -16.66
CA ALA A 60 -11.78 0.98 -17.87
C ALA A 60 -11.47 -0.49 -17.60
N LEU A 61 -11.14 -0.85 -16.36
CA LEU A 61 -10.72 -2.21 -16.00
C LEU A 61 -11.76 -2.89 -15.14
N GLN A 62 -11.71 -4.21 -15.12
CA GLN A 62 -12.53 -5.01 -14.23
C GLN A 62 -12.07 -4.80 -12.79
N GLN A 63 -13.01 -4.59 -11.86
CA GLN A 63 -12.68 -4.18 -10.49
C GLN A 63 -13.22 -5.16 -9.43
N ASP A 64 -13.80 -6.26 -9.86
CA ASP A 64 -14.53 -7.17 -8.98
C ASP A 64 -13.98 -8.60 -8.97
N LEU A 65 -12.75 -8.79 -9.45
CA LEU A 65 -12.13 -10.11 -9.41
C LEU A 65 -11.84 -10.53 -7.97
N ASP A 66 -12.12 -11.78 -7.68
CA ASP A 66 -11.81 -12.37 -6.38
C ASP A 66 -10.38 -12.89 -6.38
N VAL A 67 -9.44 -12.01 -6.05
CA VAL A 67 -8.00 -12.30 -6.04
C VAL A 67 -7.40 -11.88 -4.70
N ASP A 68 -6.35 -12.61 -4.29
CA ASP A 68 -5.63 -12.26 -3.06
C ASP A 68 -4.68 -11.08 -3.26
N TYR A 69 -4.42 -10.36 -2.18
CA TYR A 69 -3.35 -9.37 -2.16
C TYR A 69 -1.99 -10.06 -2.36
N PRO A 70 -1.06 -9.43 -3.10
CA PRO A 70 0.34 -9.85 -3.05
C PRO A 70 0.86 -9.84 -1.61
N ALA A 71 1.79 -10.74 -1.30
CA ALA A 71 2.24 -10.96 0.08
C ALA A 71 2.71 -9.67 0.77
N LEU A 72 3.45 -8.81 0.06
CA LEU A 72 3.96 -7.56 0.64
C LEU A 72 2.82 -6.59 0.95
N ILE A 73 1.88 -6.43 0.04
CA ILE A 73 0.70 -5.56 0.25
C ILE A 73 -0.14 -6.10 1.40
N LYS A 74 -0.33 -7.41 1.47
CA LYS A 74 -1.05 -8.05 2.56
C LYS A 74 -0.39 -7.75 3.91
N GLY A 75 0.93 -7.77 3.96
CA GLY A 75 1.69 -7.41 5.15
C GLY A 75 1.48 -5.96 5.55
N TYR A 76 1.51 -5.05 4.60
CA TYR A 76 1.26 -3.63 4.86
C TYR A 76 -0.15 -3.39 5.42
N VAL A 77 -1.16 -4.00 4.82
CA VAL A 77 -2.55 -3.85 5.29
C VAL A 77 -2.70 -4.37 6.70
N ARG A 78 -2.12 -5.53 7.01
CA ARG A 78 -2.14 -6.10 8.36
C ARG A 78 -1.44 -5.21 9.39
N ALA A 79 -0.40 -4.50 8.95
CA ALA A 79 0.33 -3.56 9.80
C ALA A 79 -0.44 -2.26 10.05
N GLY A 80 -1.57 -2.06 9.37
CA GLY A 80 -2.36 -0.86 9.51
C GLY A 80 -1.94 0.28 8.58
N ALA A 81 -1.25 -0.04 7.49
CA ALA A 81 -0.82 0.94 6.51
C ALA A 81 -2.00 1.52 5.71
N TYR A 82 -1.81 2.72 5.19
CA TYR A 82 -2.71 3.36 4.26
C TYR A 82 -2.17 3.28 2.85
N ILE A 83 -3.07 3.18 1.87
CA ILE A 83 -2.77 3.32 0.45
C ILE A 83 -3.01 4.78 0.06
N CYS A 84 -2.00 5.43 -0.50
CA CYS A 84 -1.97 6.89 -0.66
C CYS A 84 -2.41 7.38 -2.03
N GLY A 85 -3.21 6.63 -2.74
CA GLY A 85 -3.73 7.07 -4.03
C GLY A 85 -3.85 5.95 -5.04
N GLU A 86 -4.22 6.31 -6.26
CA GLU A 86 -4.37 5.36 -7.35
C GLU A 86 -3.03 4.76 -7.75
N PRO A 87 -3.02 3.52 -8.28
CA PRO A 87 -1.78 2.90 -8.75
C PRO A 87 -1.15 3.68 -9.90
N HIS A 88 0.16 3.78 -9.90
CA HIS A 88 0.95 4.23 -11.02
C HIS A 88 1.25 3.04 -11.93
N TRP A 89 0.98 3.17 -13.22
CA TRP A 89 1.32 2.13 -14.19
C TRP A 89 2.74 2.35 -14.68
N ASP A 90 3.64 1.47 -14.26
CA ASP A 90 5.01 1.44 -14.72
C ASP A 90 5.10 0.57 -15.96
N THR A 91 5.20 1.21 -17.13
CA THR A 91 5.22 0.50 -18.40
C THR A 91 6.55 -0.20 -18.69
N ASP A 92 7.63 0.24 -18.04
CA ASP A 92 8.94 -0.40 -18.20
C ASP A 92 8.99 -1.76 -17.50
N PHE A 93 8.44 -1.83 -16.30
CA PHE A 93 8.39 -3.07 -15.52
C PHE A 93 7.07 -3.81 -15.64
N ASN A 94 6.11 -3.24 -16.35
CA ASN A 94 4.75 -3.76 -16.49
C ASN A 94 4.12 -4.10 -15.14
N SER A 95 4.18 -3.14 -14.23
CA SER A 95 3.62 -3.24 -12.88
C SER A 95 2.72 -2.06 -12.58
N ALA A 96 1.79 -2.26 -11.66
CA ALA A 96 0.97 -1.20 -11.07
C ALA A 96 1.46 -0.99 -9.63
N ASP A 97 1.95 0.20 -9.35
CA ASP A 97 2.62 0.51 -8.09
C ASP A 97 1.76 1.45 -7.24
N VAL A 98 1.57 1.10 -5.97
CA VAL A 98 0.86 1.95 -5.02
C VAL A 98 1.82 2.46 -3.97
N LEU A 99 1.66 3.72 -3.58
CA LEU A 99 2.38 4.29 -2.46
C LEU A 99 1.69 3.88 -1.17
N VAL A 100 2.50 3.41 -0.22
CA VAL A 100 2.02 2.93 1.08
C VAL A 100 2.62 3.80 2.16
N MET A 101 1.78 4.25 3.09
CA MET A 101 2.20 5.04 4.25
C MET A 101 1.82 4.31 5.53
N MET A 102 2.79 4.12 6.41
CA MET A 102 2.57 3.50 7.70
C MET A 102 2.83 4.50 8.82
N PRO A 103 1.78 4.96 9.53
CA PRO A 103 1.99 5.76 10.74
C PRO A 103 2.68 4.92 11.81
N VAL A 104 3.73 5.45 12.42
CA VAL A 104 4.50 4.73 13.44
C VAL A 104 3.61 4.35 14.62
N SER A 105 2.69 5.22 15.00
CA SER A 105 1.75 4.93 16.10
C SER A 105 0.90 3.68 15.84
N ARG A 106 0.49 3.44 14.59
CA ARG A 106 -0.29 2.25 14.23
C ARG A 106 0.57 1.00 14.24
N ILE A 107 1.80 1.10 13.78
CA ILE A 107 2.76 -0.01 13.85
C ILE A 107 2.98 -0.41 15.30
N ASN A 108 3.17 0.56 16.18
CA ASN A 108 3.39 0.31 17.61
C ASN A 108 2.23 -0.45 18.23
N ALA A 109 0.99 -0.07 17.91
CA ALA A 109 -0.18 -0.73 18.48
C ALA A 109 -0.26 -2.21 18.08
N ARG A 110 0.17 -2.54 16.86
CA ARG A 110 0.07 -3.91 16.33
C ARG A 110 1.33 -4.74 16.53
N TYR A 111 2.50 -4.14 16.33
CA TYR A 111 3.78 -4.86 16.33
C TYR A 111 4.49 -4.84 17.67
N ALA A 112 4.23 -3.87 18.53
CA ALA A 112 4.82 -3.86 19.87
C ALA A 112 4.52 -5.15 20.64
N ARG A 113 3.35 -5.74 20.40
CA ARG A 113 2.96 -7.01 21.02
C ARG A 113 3.84 -8.18 20.56
N HIS A 114 4.41 -8.10 19.37
CA HIS A 114 5.18 -9.20 18.77
C HIS A 114 6.68 -8.96 18.79
N PHE A 115 7.12 -7.71 18.65
CA PHE A 115 8.52 -7.40 18.36
C PHE A 115 9.21 -6.49 19.37
N LEU A 116 8.45 -5.71 20.13
CA LEU A 116 9.01 -4.69 21.02
C LEU A 116 8.83 -4.99 22.51
N LYS A 117 8.47 -6.19 22.83
CA LYS A 117 8.35 -6.61 24.24
C LYS A 117 9.69 -6.62 24.94
#